data_9dc44ac23b6d785b68cee67beac01430
#
_entry.id   9dc44ac23b6d785b68cee67beac01430
#
_cell.length_a   1.000
_cell.length_b   1.000
_cell.length_c   1.000
_cell.angle_alpha   90.00
_cell.angle_beta   90.00
_cell.angle_gamma   90.00
#
_symmetry.space_group_name_H-M   'P 1'
#
loop_
_entity.id
_entity.type
_entity.pdbx_description
1 polymer ?
#
loop_
_entity_poly.entity_id
_entity_poly.type
_entity_poly.pdbx_seq_one_letter_code
_entity_poly.pdbx_strand_id
1 'polypeptide(L)'
;MLDRRAQILLKTLVERYIAEGQPIGSRTLSRHAGLDLSPATIRNVMSDLEEMGLIASPHTSAGRVPTPLGYRFFVDSLLVVKQIGSGDLHQLEDQLHPDNPQRVIQAASQLLSQLTNFAGIVMTPRRRALSFRQIEFLRLSEKRMLLIVVTPDGDVLNRILFTDRDYRPAELVSVANYLNQNYSGHSFEDIRQRVHEELSEIRQDMMGLMSAALEASSKAVAEGNEQYVISGERNLLAVRDLSQDMSRMRQLFELFEYKTSLVQILDLSLRGEGVQIFIGGESGVSAPDEVSVVTAPYKVSGEVVGTVGVIGPTRMAYDRVVPIVDVTAKLLSSALSQT
;
A
#
# COMPACT_ATOMS: atom_id res chain seq x y z
N MET A 1 15.18 19.04 22.06
CA MET A 1 15.40 17.59 22.27
C MET A 1 14.81 17.22 23.62
N LEU A 2 14.00 16.15 23.71
CA LEU A 2 13.47 15.70 24.98
C LEU A 2 14.58 15.21 25.90
N ASP A 3 14.51 15.56 27.19
CA ASP A 3 15.41 15.00 28.18
C ASP A 3 15.12 13.49 28.39
N ARG A 4 16.05 12.80 29.01
CA ARG A 4 15.96 11.33 29.22
C ARG A 4 14.72 10.94 30.05
N ARG A 5 14.28 11.77 30.97
CA ARG A 5 13.10 11.50 31.81
C ARG A 5 11.83 11.61 31.00
N ALA A 6 11.69 12.66 30.20
CA ALA A 6 10.56 12.85 29.29
C ALA A 6 10.46 11.73 28.26
N GLN A 7 11.62 11.26 27.72
CA GLN A 7 11.65 10.13 26.79
C GLN A 7 11.13 8.84 27.45
N ILE A 8 11.59 8.53 28.67
CA ILE A 8 11.14 7.32 29.40
C ILE A 8 9.63 7.43 29.70
N LEU A 9 9.16 8.61 30.15
CA LEU A 9 7.74 8.81 30.45
C LEU A 9 6.86 8.72 29.20
N LEU A 10 7.28 9.33 28.09
CA LEU A 10 6.57 9.21 26.81
C LEU A 10 6.54 7.75 26.32
N LYS A 11 7.68 7.06 26.33
CA LYS A 11 7.77 5.65 25.99
C LYS A 11 6.78 4.82 26.80
N THR A 12 6.84 4.93 28.13
CA THR A 12 5.96 4.19 29.03
C THR A 12 4.49 4.51 28.81
N LEU A 13 4.17 5.79 28.54
CA LEU A 13 2.80 6.22 28.26
C LEU A 13 2.30 5.58 26.96
N VAL A 14 3.08 5.60 25.88
CA VAL A 14 2.71 5.03 24.59
C VAL A 14 2.54 3.51 24.70
N GLU A 15 3.52 2.80 25.28
CA GLU A 15 3.46 1.34 25.46
C GLU A 15 2.23 0.92 26.30
N ARG A 16 1.94 1.65 27.35
CA ARG A 16 0.75 1.38 28.19
C ARG A 16 -0.54 1.69 27.45
N TYR A 17 -0.60 2.79 26.75
CA TYR A 17 -1.78 3.13 25.99
C TYR A 17 -2.05 2.12 24.86
N ILE A 18 -1.01 1.64 24.18
CA ILE A 18 -1.13 0.54 23.20
C ILE A 18 -1.75 -0.70 23.86
N ALA A 19 -1.27 -1.08 25.05
CA ALA A 19 -1.73 -2.29 25.73
C ALA A 19 -3.15 -2.15 26.31
N GLU A 20 -3.46 -1.02 26.95
CA GLU A 20 -4.67 -0.86 27.78
C GLU A 20 -5.82 -0.15 27.03
N GLY A 21 -5.52 0.72 26.05
CA GLY A 21 -6.50 1.50 25.32
C GLY A 21 -7.21 2.56 26.16
N GLN A 22 -6.67 2.90 27.33
CA GLN A 22 -7.25 3.87 28.24
C GLN A 22 -6.28 5.03 28.51
N PRO A 23 -6.75 6.26 28.69
CA PRO A 23 -5.89 7.39 29.01
C PRO A 23 -5.03 7.12 30.24
N ILE A 24 -3.73 7.40 30.15
CA ILE A 24 -2.75 7.06 31.19
C ILE A 24 -2.57 8.23 32.17
N GLY A 25 -2.77 7.98 33.44
CA GLY A 25 -2.61 8.98 34.50
C GLY A 25 -1.18 9.00 35.09
N SER A 26 -0.81 10.12 35.73
CA SER A 26 0.50 10.30 36.39
C SER A 26 0.80 9.25 37.47
N ARG A 27 -0.22 8.75 38.16
CA ARG A 27 -0.06 7.67 39.17
C ARG A 27 0.32 6.35 38.51
N THR A 28 -0.24 6.04 37.36
CA THR A 28 0.09 4.83 36.58
C THR A 28 1.53 4.93 36.07
N LEU A 29 1.92 6.08 35.53
CA LEU A 29 3.29 6.31 35.07
C LEU A 29 4.31 6.22 36.20
N SER A 30 4.00 6.75 37.40
CA SER A 30 4.90 6.66 38.56
C SER A 30 5.22 5.21 38.96
N ARG A 31 4.30 4.30 38.75
CA ARG A 31 4.49 2.88 39.10
C ARG A 31 5.24 2.09 38.03
N HIS A 32 5.17 2.53 36.78
CA HIS A 32 5.63 1.73 35.64
C HIS A 32 6.82 2.30 34.87
N ALA A 33 7.13 3.60 35.05
CA ALA A 33 8.25 4.23 34.32
C ALA A 33 9.63 3.86 34.86
N GLY A 34 9.72 3.17 36.00
CA GLY A 34 11.02 2.85 36.63
C GLY A 34 11.83 4.07 37.07
N LEU A 35 11.15 5.22 37.19
CA LEU A 35 11.74 6.48 37.66
C LEU A 35 11.29 6.73 39.11
N ASP A 36 12.24 7.03 39.95
CA ASP A 36 11.96 7.45 41.34
C ASP A 36 11.48 8.91 41.38
N LEU A 37 10.29 9.15 40.80
CA LEU A 37 9.69 10.46 40.69
C LEU A 37 8.29 10.49 41.35
N SER A 38 8.04 11.61 42.04
CA SER A 38 6.71 11.85 42.59
C SER A 38 5.64 12.01 41.51
N PRO A 39 4.36 11.63 41.76
CA PRO A 39 3.29 11.89 40.81
C PRO A 39 3.10 13.39 40.44
N ALA A 40 3.54 14.31 41.30
CA ALA A 40 3.53 15.74 41.01
C ALA A 40 4.60 16.10 39.95
N THR A 41 5.83 15.59 40.11
CA THR A 41 6.90 15.75 39.11
C THR A 41 6.53 15.17 37.76
N ILE A 42 5.92 13.98 37.75
CA ILE A 42 5.44 13.36 36.51
C ILE A 42 4.36 14.19 35.84
N ARG A 43 3.47 14.83 36.62
CA ARG A 43 2.46 15.72 36.06
C ARG A 43 3.08 16.93 35.34
N ASN A 44 4.17 17.50 35.88
CA ASN A 44 4.87 18.60 35.22
C ASN A 44 5.47 18.14 33.88
N VAL A 45 6.16 17.00 33.87
CA VAL A 45 6.70 16.45 32.60
C VAL A 45 5.60 16.10 31.60
N MET A 46 4.45 15.60 32.06
CA MET A 46 3.27 15.38 31.19
C MET A 46 2.74 16.70 30.62
N SER A 47 2.76 17.80 31.41
CA SER A 47 2.37 19.14 30.91
C SER A 47 3.32 19.60 29.81
N ASP A 48 4.64 19.45 30.01
CA ASP A 48 5.65 19.80 29.02
C ASP A 48 5.48 18.97 27.71
N LEU A 49 5.21 17.68 27.83
CA LEU A 49 4.94 16.81 26.68
C LEU A 49 3.65 17.18 25.96
N GLU A 50 2.63 17.64 26.67
CA GLU A 50 1.37 18.14 26.10
C GLU A 50 1.58 19.47 25.37
N GLU A 51 2.35 20.39 25.94
CA GLU A 51 2.73 21.66 25.29
C GLU A 51 3.52 21.44 24.00
N MET A 52 4.35 20.37 23.95
CA MET A 52 5.06 19.96 22.75
C MET A 52 4.15 19.23 21.74
N GLY A 53 2.88 18.98 22.05
CA GLY A 53 1.93 18.29 21.19
C GLY A 53 2.16 16.78 21.07
N LEU A 54 2.99 16.17 21.94
CA LEU A 54 3.28 14.73 21.89
C LEU A 54 2.20 13.87 22.56
N ILE A 55 1.51 14.44 23.53
CA ILE A 55 0.36 13.82 24.20
C ILE A 55 -0.79 14.83 24.29
N ALA A 56 -2.00 14.34 24.50
CA ALA A 56 -3.18 15.18 24.64
C ALA A 56 -4.10 14.69 25.76
N SER A 57 -4.94 15.57 26.28
CA SER A 57 -6.01 15.23 27.21
C SER A 57 -7.31 15.02 26.44
N PRO A 58 -7.89 13.82 26.42
CA PRO A 58 -9.18 13.60 25.76
C PRO A 58 -10.34 14.32 26.48
N HIS A 59 -10.23 14.47 27.82
CA HIS A 59 -11.20 15.20 28.66
C HIS A 59 -10.47 15.79 29.88
N THR A 60 -11.04 16.86 30.46
CA THR A 60 -10.44 17.68 31.53
C THR A 60 -9.99 16.89 32.78
N SER A 61 -10.62 15.77 33.10
CA SER A 61 -10.31 14.91 34.26
C SER A 61 -9.66 13.57 33.87
N ALA A 62 -9.44 13.31 32.57
CA ALA A 62 -8.84 12.08 32.08
C ALA A 62 -7.30 12.11 32.18
N GLY A 63 -6.67 10.94 32.08
CA GLY A 63 -5.22 10.85 31.84
C GLY A 63 -4.83 11.46 30.48
N ARG A 64 -3.68 11.09 29.99
CA ARG A 64 -3.18 11.54 28.67
C ARG A 64 -3.13 10.39 27.68
N VAL A 65 -3.30 10.72 26.41
CA VAL A 65 -3.17 9.80 25.27
C VAL A 65 -2.10 10.33 24.33
N PRO A 66 -1.38 9.45 23.61
CA PRO A 66 -0.45 9.90 22.58
C PRO A 66 -1.19 10.57 21.42
N THR A 67 -0.56 11.59 20.84
CA THR A 67 -0.97 12.17 19.56
C THR A 67 -0.29 11.44 18.40
N PRO A 68 -0.67 11.65 17.13
CA PRO A 68 0.10 11.15 15.98
C PRO A 68 1.59 11.55 16.04
N LEU A 69 1.89 12.78 16.43
CA LEU A 69 3.26 13.27 16.64
C LEU A 69 3.98 12.51 17.78
N GLY A 70 3.28 12.18 18.86
CA GLY A 70 3.81 11.38 19.96
C GLY A 70 4.13 9.95 19.52
N TYR A 71 3.28 9.32 18.73
CA TYR A 71 3.56 8.02 18.11
C TYR A 71 4.73 8.07 17.14
N ARG A 72 4.82 9.13 16.31
CA ARG A 72 5.95 9.33 15.40
C ARG A 72 7.28 9.42 16.16
N PHE A 73 7.32 10.25 17.20
CA PHE A 73 8.52 10.37 18.03
C PHE A 73 8.87 9.04 18.72
N PHE A 74 7.86 8.31 19.21
CA PHE A 74 8.06 6.98 19.81
C PHE A 74 8.65 5.99 18.80
N VAL A 75 8.09 5.89 17.61
CA VAL A 75 8.54 4.97 16.57
C VAL A 75 9.96 5.30 16.11
N ASP A 76 10.30 6.57 15.89
CA ASP A 76 11.57 6.97 15.34
C ASP A 76 12.72 6.92 16.36
N SER A 77 12.41 7.14 17.64
CA SER A 77 13.46 7.38 18.65
C SER A 77 13.46 6.43 19.84
N LEU A 78 12.33 5.83 20.16
CA LEU A 78 12.16 5.08 21.42
C LEU A 78 11.75 3.63 21.23
N LEU A 79 11.30 3.25 20.02
CA LEU A 79 10.84 1.89 19.71
C LEU A 79 12.04 0.93 19.73
N VAL A 80 11.88 -0.15 20.48
CA VAL A 80 12.78 -1.30 20.42
C VAL A 80 12.05 -2.42 19.72
N VAL A 81 12.42 -2.67 18.47
CA VAL A 81 11.82 -3.73 17.65
C VAL A 81 12.21 -5.09 18.23
N LYS A 82 11.20 -5.94 18.48
CA LYS A 82 11.42 -7.30 18.94
C LYS A 82 11.77 -8.20 17.77
N GLN A 83 12.51 -9.28 18.05
CA GLN A 83 12.66 -10.33 17.06
C GLN A 83 11.32 -11.04 16.87
N ILE A 84 11.03 -11.44 15.63
CA ILE A 84 9.85 -12.23 15.32
C ILE A 84 9.89 -13.54 16.10
N GLY A 85 8.75 -13.96 16.65
CA GLY A 85 8.66 -15.23 17.35
C GLY A 85 8.95 -16.42 16.43
N SER A 86 9.61 -17.45 16.94
CA SER A 86 9.93 -18.65 16.14
C SER A 86 8.68 -19.30 15.52
N GLY A 87 7.55 -19.29 16.22
CA GLY A 87 6.28 -19.81 15.70
C GLY A 87 5.73 -18.97 14.56
N ASP A 88 5.74 -17.63 14.70
CA ASP A 88 5.30 -16.70 13.65
C ASP A 88 6.22 -16.82 12.40
N LEU A 89 7.54 -16.98 12.63
CA LEU A 89 8.52 -17.17 11.55
C LEU A 89 8.28 -18.48 10.79
N HIS A 90 8.12 -19.61 11.49
CA HIS A 90 7.82 -20.89 10.86
C HIS A 90 6.53 -20.86 10.05
N GLN A 91 5.48 -20.23 10.59
CA GLN A 91 4.22 -20.10 9.87
C GLN A 91 4.38 -19.28 8.56
N LEU A 92 5.22 -18.23 8.55
CA LEU A 92 5.54 -17.48 7.35
C LEU A 92 6.35 -18.31 6.36
N GLU A 93 7.37 -19.02 6.81
CA GLU A 93 8.23 -19.86 5.97
C GLU A 93 7.43 -21.02 5.35
N ASP A 94 6.55 -21.68 6.12
CA ASP A 94 5.75 -22.81 5.66
C ASP A 94 4.68 -22.45 4.62
N GLN A 95 4.17 -21.23 4.63
CA GLN A 95 3.08 -20.83 3.74
C GLN A 95 3.51 -19.96 2.55
N LEU A 96 4.71 -19.37 2.61
CA LEU A 96 5.26 -18.55 1.53
C LEU A 96 6.26 -19.36 0.66
N HIS A 97 5.84 -20.54 0.20
CA HIS A 97 6.65 -21.33 -0.72
C HIS A 97 6.59 -20.80 -2.15
N PRO A 98 7.67 -21.00 -2.95
CA PRO A 98 7.66 -20.72 -4.38
C PRO A 98 6.58 -21.60 -5.05
N ASP A 99 5.50 -20.98 -5.46
CA ASP A 99 4.36 -21.57 -6.18
C ASP A 99 3.85 -20.51 -7.17
N ASN A 100 2.63 -20.63 -7.60
CA ASN A 100 1.98 -19.60 -8.41
C ASN A 100 2.05 -18.22 -7.73
N PRO A 101 2.59 -17.17 -8.38
CA PRO A 101 2.77 -15.83 -7.80
C PRO A 101 1.51 -15.26 -7.16
N GLN A 102 0.34 -15.48 -7.76
CA GLN A 102 -0.93 -14.98 -7.21
C GLN A 102 -1.28 -15.64 -5.87
N ARG A 103 -1.00 -16.95 -5.73
CA ARG A 103 -1.22 -17.67 -4.47
C ARG A 103 -0.29 -17.20 -3.37
N VAL A 104 0.98 -16.96 -3.69
CA VAL A 104 1.98 -16.44 -2.74
C VAL A 104 1.60 -15.05 -2.25
N ILE A 105 1.15 -14.16 -3.13
CA ILE A 105 0.69 -12.81 -2.79
C ILE A 105 -0.55 -12.88 -1.88
N GLN A 106 -1.51 -13.74 -2.22
CA GLN A 106 -2.70 -13.92 -1.39
C GLN A 106 -2.37 -14.51 -0.02
N ALA A 107 -1.48 -15.50 0.05
CA ALA A 107 -1.01 -16.08 1.31
C ALA A 107 -0.31 -15.03 2.17
N ALA A 108 0.56 -14.20 1.60
CA ALA A 108 1.24 -13.13 2.33
C ALA A 108 0.25 -12.12 2.95
N SER A 109 -0.76 -11.69 2.20
CA SER A 109 -1.82 -10.81 2.72
C SER A 109 -2.61 -11.46 3.87
N GLN A 110 -2.96 -12.73 3.75
CA GLN A 110 -3.67 -13.47 4.78
C GLN A 110 -2.82 -13.66 6.05
N LEU A 111 -1.55 -14.03 5.90
CA LEU A 111 -0.62 -14.21 7.02
C LEU A 111 -0.39 -12.91 7.79
N LEU A 112 -0.17 -11.81 7.09
CA LEU A 112 -0.07 -10.50 7.73
C LEU A 112 -1.30 -10.19 8.57
N SER A 113 -2.49 -10.43 8.02
CA SER A 113 -3.74 -10.22 8.75
C SER A 113 -3.87 -11.12 9.97
N GLN A 114 -3.53 -12.40 9.86
CA GLN A 114 -3.62 -13.37 10.96
C GLN A 114 -2.63 -13.07 12.09
N LEU A 115 -1.38 -12.77 11.74
CA LEU A 115 -0.32 -12.55 12.73
C LEU A 115 -0.45 -11.19 13.45
N THR A 116 -1.00 -10.18 12.78
CA THR A 116 -1.14 -8.83 13.36
C THR A 116 -2.53 -8.56 13.93
N ASN A 117 -3.55 -9.33 13.51
CA ASN A 117 -4.98 -9.06 13.75
C ASN A 117 -5.47 -7.73 13.14
N PHE A 118 -4.81 -7.27 12.08
CA PHE A 118 -5.16 -6.07 11.31
C PHE A 118 -5.43 -6.43 9.84
N ALA A 119 -5.64 -5.45 8.97
CA ALA A 119 -5.75 -5.69 7.54
C ALA A 119 -4.37 -5.84 6.92
N GLY A 120 -4.06 -7.01 6.34
CA GLY A 120 -2.86 -7.26 5.55
C GLY A 120 -3.08 -6.83 4.10
N ILE A 121 -2.13 -6.13 3.52
CA ILE A 121 -2.19 -5.66 2.14
C ILE A 121 -0.90 -5.99 1.40
N VAL A 122 -1.02 -6.47 0.17
CA VAL A 122 0.10 -6.76 -0.72
C VAL A 122 -0.19 -6.17 -2.08
N MET A 123 0.64 -5.24 -2.53
CA MET A 123 0.60 -4.75 -3.91
C MET A 123 1.05 -5.89 -4.83
N THR A 124 0.29 -6.16 -5.86
CA THR A 124 0.70 -7.12 -6.89
C THR A 124 1.88 -6.57 -7.69
N PRO A 125 2.84 -7.42 -8.12
CA PRO A 125 3.94 -6.96 -8.94
C PRO A 125 3.38 -6.20 -10.15
N ARG A 126 3.82 -4.95 -10.32
CA ARG A 126 3.53 -4.25 -11.57
C ARG A 126 4.22 -5.07 -12.66
N ARG A 127 3.44 -5.71 -13.52
CA ARG A 127 4.02 -6.21 -14.76
C ARG A 127 4.77 -5.03 -15.38
N ARG A 128 6.04 -5.25 -15.80
CA ARG A 128 6.79 -4.27 -16.59
C ARG A 128 5.80 -3.65 -17.57
N ALA A 129 5.84 -2.33 -17.72
CA ALA A 129 4.96 -1.60 -18.61
C ALA A 129 4.69 -2.46 -19.85
N LEU A 130 3.42 -2.89 -20.00
CA LEU A 130 3.07 -3.92 -20.98
C LEU A 130 3.59 -3.51 -22.33
N SER A 131 4.61 -4.21 -22.80
CA SER A 131 5.03 -4.14 -24.19
C SER A 131 4.23 -5.16 -25.00
N PHE A 132 4.07 -4.94 -26.27
CA PHE A 132 3.47 -5.93 -27.15
C PHE A 132 4.52 -6.49 -28.10
N ARG A 133 4.37 -7.77 -28.42
CA ARG A 133 5.10 -8.43 -29.50
C ARG A 133 4.37 -8.26 -30.82
N GLN A 134 3.03 -8.33 -30.79
CA GLN A 134 2.18 -8.25 -31.96
C GLN A 134 0.82 -7.67 -31.59
N ILE A 135 0.29 -6.82 -32.46
CA ILE A 135 -1.07 -6.25 -32.39
C ILE A 135 -1.81 -6.63 -33.66
N GLU A 136 -3.10 -6.98 -33.54
CA GLU A 136 -4.02 -7.19 -34.63
C GLU A 136 -5.37 -6.54 -34.35
N PHE A 137 -6.04 -6.09 -35.42
CA PHE A 137 -7.39 -5.56 -35.38
C PHE A 137 -8.29 -6.40 -36.28
N LEU A 138 -9.40 -6.87 -35.71
CA LEU A 138 -10.40 -7.63 -36.45
C LEU A 138 -11.73 -6.88 -36.43
N ARG A 139 -12.26 -6.54 -37.62
CA ARG A 139 -13.58 -5.91 -37.74
C ARG A 139 -14.68 -6.88 -37.32
N LEU A 140 -15.50 -6.49 -36.35
CA LEU A 140 -16.67 -7.27 -35.88
C LEU A 140 -17.98 -6.74 -36.50
N SER A 141 -18.14 -5.42 -36.58
CA SER A 141 -19.32 -4.77 -37.18
C SER A 141 -18.97 -3.31 -37.53
N GLU A 142 -19.94 -2.50 -37.98
CA GLU A 142 -19.69 -1.15 -38.49
C GLU A 142 -18.87 -0.22 -37.58
N LYS A 143 -19.06 -0.31 -36.27
CA LYS A 143 -18.34 0.54 -35.29
C LYS A 143 -17.71 -0.27 -34.16
N ARG A 144 -17.49 -1.57 -34.41
CA ARG A 144 -16.94 -2.47 -33.42
C ARG A 144 -15.80 -3.28 -34.03
N MET A 145 -14.67 -3.28 -33.34
CA MET A 145 -13.52 -4.10 -33.70
C MET A 145 -12.97 -4.84 -32.49
N LEU A 146 -12.34 -5.94 -32.72
CA LEU A 146 -11.57 -6.67 -31.73
C LEU A 146 -10.11 -6.27 -31.87
N LEU A 147 -9.52 -5.75 -30.79
CA LEU A 147 -8.08 -5.59 -30.63
C LEU A 147 -7.53 -6.87 -30.01
N ILE A 148 -6.51 -7.44 -30.62
CA ILE A 148 -5.75 -8.58 -30.12
C ILE A 148 -4.32 -8.09 -29.88
N VAL A 149 -3.80 -8.27 -28.68
CA VAL A 149 -2.44 -7.91 -28.30
C VAL A 149 -1.73 -9.17 -27.80
N VAL A 150 -0.62 -9.52 -28.42
CA VAL A 150 0.27 -10.60 -27.96
C VAL A 150 1.44 -9.96 -27.23
N THR A 151 1.67 -10.36 -25.98
CA THR A 151 2.79 -9.89 -25.18
C THR A 151 4.09 -10.64 -25.53
N PRO A 152 5.27 -10.13 -25.15
CA PRO A 152 6.53 -10.87 -25.33
C PRO A 152 6.53 -12.24 -24.64
N ASP A 153 5.82 -12.36 -23.52
CA ASP A 153 5.70 -13.60 -22.74
C ASP A 153 4.73 -14.62 -23.36
N GLY A 154 4.03 -14.24 -24.45
CA GLY A 154 3.10 -15.09 -25.17
C GLY A 154 1.65 -15.00 -24.70
N ASP A 155 1.35 -14.18 -23.72
CA ASP A 155 -0.04 -13.92 -23.29
C ASP A 155 -0.80 -13.20 -24.40
N VAL A 156 -2.09 -13.56 -24.57
CA VAL A 156 -2.99 -12.95 -25.53
C VAL A 156 -4.07 -12.16 -24.81
N LEU A 157 -4.05 -10.84 -24.99
CA LEU A 157 -5.09 -9.94 -24.52
C LEU A 157 -6.03 -9.61 -25.67
N ASN A 158 -7.33 -9.61 -25.43
CA ASN A 158 -8.31 -9.20 -26.41
C ASN A 158 -9.31 -8.19 -25.82
N ARG A 159 -9.71 -7.19 -26.64
CA ARG A 159 -10.68 -6.16 -26.25
C ARG A 159 -11.54 -5.75 -27.42
N ILE A 160 -12.82 -5.50 -27.16
CA ILE A 160 -13.70 -4.89 -28.12
C ILE A 160 -13.56 -3.39 -28.01
N LEU A 161 -13.22 -2.76 -29.13
CA LEU A 161 -13.16 -1.30 -29.30
C LEU A 161 -14.43 -0.81 -29.96
N PHE A 162 -14.94 0.31 -29.47
CA PHE A 162 -16.02 1.07 -30.12
C PHE A 162 -15.40 2.29 -30.78
N THR A 163 -15.70 2.51 -32.07
CA THR A 163 -15.10 3.58 -32.85
C THR A 163 -16.18 4.53 -33.35
N ASP A 164 -15.77 5.77 -33.63
CA ASP A 164 -16.69 6.80 -34.12
C ASP A 164 -17.11 6.55 -35.57
N ARG A 165 -16.26 5.90 -36.35
CA ARG A 165 -16.52 5.53 -37.76
C ARG A 165 -16.23 4.06 -38.03
N ASP A 166 -16.73 3.56 -39.16
CA ASP A 166 -16.39 2.23 -39.68
C ASP A 166 -15.04 2.26 -40.39
N TYR A 167 -14.17 1.29 -40.09
CA TYR A 167 -12.86 1.11 -40.70
C TYR A 167 -12.87 -0.09 -41.62
N ARG A 168 -12.30 0.08 -42.81
CA ARG A 168 -12.13 -0.99 -43.77
C ARG A 168 -11.04 -1.98 -43.29
N PRO A 169 -11.14 -3.27 -43.61
CA PRO A 169 -10.12 -4.25 -43.20
C PRO A 169 -8.70 -3.86 -43.62
N ALA A 170 -8.52 -3.25 -44.79
CA ALA A 170 -7.21 -2.79 -45.25
C ALA A 170 -6.61 -1.66 -44.40
N GLU A 171 -7.45 -0.77 -43.85
CA GLU A 171 -7.01 0.29 -42.93
C GLU A 171 -6.53 -0.32 -41.61
N LEU A 172 -7.27 -1.29 -41.09
CA LEU A 172 -6.93 -1.99 -39.85
C LEU A 172 -5.60 -2.76 -39.97
N VAL A 173 -5.39 -3.46 -41.09
CA VAL A 173 -4.13 -4.16 -41.37
C VAL A 173 -2.97 -3.17 -41.50
N SER A 174 -3.17 -2.03 -42.16
CA SER A 174 -2.13 -1.01 -42.30
C SER A 174 -1.69 -0.43 -40.96
N VAL A 175 -2.65 -0.14 -40.07
CA VAL A 175 -2.37 0.35 -38.70
C VAL A 175 -1.66 -0.72 -37.86
N ALA A 176 -2.12 -1.97 -37.91
CA ALA A 176 -1.49 -3.07 -37.20
C ALA A 176 -0.04 -3.27 -37.66
N ASN A 177 0.20 -3.27 -38.97
CA ASN A 177 1.55 -3.42 -39.54
C ASN A 177 2.46 -2.25 -39.11
N TYR A 178 1.96 -1.02 -39.13
CA TYR A 178 2.72 0.15 -38.67
C TYR A 178 3.12 0.02 -37.20
N LEU A 179 2.18 -0.31 -36.32
CA LEU A 179 2.46 -0.51 -34.90
C LEU A 179 3.46 -1.66 -34.67
N ASN A 180 3.29 -2.78 -35.35
CA ASN A 180 4.16 -3.94 -35.20
C ASN A 180 5.58 -3.67 -35.71
N GLN A 181 5.74 -2.93 -36.80
CA GLN A 181 7.06 -2.59 -37.37
C GLN A 181 7.85 -1.58 -36.56
N ASN A 182 7.16 -0.56 -36.02
CA ASN A 182 7.84 0.58 -35.38
C ASN A 182 7.92 0.47 -33.86
N TYR A 183 6.99 -0.25 -33.22
CA TYR A 183 6.82 -0.22 -31.77
C TYR A 183 6.79 -1.59 -31.09
N SER A 184 7.00 -2.69 -31.79
CA SER A 184 7.10 -4.03 -31.16
C SER A 184 8.20 -4.03 -30.10
N GLY A 185 7.88 -4.53 -28.90
CA GLY A 185 8.79 -4.54 -27.75
C GLY A 185 8.79 -3.26 -26.89
N HIS A 186 8.16 -2.18 -27.35
CA HIS A 186 8.00 -0.96 -26.56
C HIS A 186 6.77 -1.01 -25.67
N SER A 187 6.81 -0.28 -24.54
CA SER A 187 5.64 -0.16 -23.67
C SER A 187 4.56 0.73 -24.32
N PHE A 188 3.29 0.45 -24.00
CA PHE A 188 2.18 1.27 -24.48
C PHE A 188 2.31 2.74 -24.05
N GLU A 189 2.92 3.02 -22.90
CA GLU A 189 3.15 4.39 -22.43
C GLU A 189 4.23 5.11 -23.28
N ASP A 190 5.34 4.41 -23.56
CA ASP A 190 6.39 4.94 -24.43
C ASP A 190 5.87 5.21 -25.85
N ILE A 191 5.02 4.30 -26.35
CA ILE A 191 4.39 4.46 -27.67
C ILE A 191 3.45 5.66 -27.68
N ARG A 192 2.63 5.81 -26.63
CA ARG A 192 1.69 6.95 -26.51
C ARG A 192 2.44 8.28 -26.57
N GLN A 193 3.56 8.36 -25.85
CA GLN A 193 4.38 9.57 -25.82
C GLN A 193 5.04 9.85 -27.18
N ARG A 194 5.64 8.85 -27.81
CA ARG A 194 6.28 8.98 -29.14
C ARG A 194 5.27 9.27 -30.24
N VAL A 195 4.15 8.57 -30.24
CA VAL A 195 3.05 8.80 -31.20
C VAL A 195 2.49 10.21 -31.04
N HIS A 196 2.40 10.75 -29.84
CA HIS A 196 1.96 12.12 -29.61
C HIS A 196 2.97 13.16 -30.14
N GLU A 197 4.27 12.87 -30.08
CA GLU A 197 5.34 13.73 -30.60
C GLU A 197 5.44 13.64 -32.11
N GLU A 198 5.32 12.46 -32.72
CA GLU A 198 5.46 12.24 -34.17
C GLU A 198 4.19 12.61 -34.99
N LEU A 199 2.99 12.52 -34.36
CA LEU A 199 1.72 12.70 -35.06
C LEU A 199 1.21 14.14 -35.16
N SER A 200 1.99 15.12 -34.69
CA SER A 200 1.68 16.52 -35.04
C SER A 200 1.73 16.79 -36.56
N GLU A 201 2.26 15.88 -37.37
CA GLU A 201 2.43 16.00 -38.81
C GLU A 201 1.64 14.99 -39.68
N ILE A 202 1.02 13.94 -39.17
CA ILE A 202 0.40 12.88 -40.01
C ILE A 202 -1.08 12.63 -39.66
N ARG A 203 -1.95 12.96 -40.60
CA ARG A 203 -3.39 12.65 -40.81
C ARG A 203 -4.23 12.26 -39.57
N GLN A 204 -5.12 13.13 -39.18
CA GLN A 204 -6.12 13.03 -38.11
C GLN A 204 -6.87 11.68 -38.03
N ASP A 205 -7.06 10.98 -39.13
CA ASP A 205 -7.83 9.72 -39.20
C ASP A 205 -7.11 8.51 -38.62
N MET A 206 -5.78 8.45 -38.74
CA MET A 206 -4.98 7.39 -38.12
C MET A 206 -4.81 7.61 -36.62
N MET A 207 -4.75 8.85 -36.17
CA MET A 207 -4.63 9.21 -34.75
C MET A 207 -5.79 8.70 -33.93
N GLY A 208 -7.03 8.80 -34.40
CA GLY A 208 -8.21 8.32 -33.66
C GLY A 208 -8.15 6.82 -33.36
N LEU A 209 -7.75 6.02 -34.33
CA LEU A 209 -7.65 4.57 -34.16
C LEU A 209 -6.48 4.16 -33.24
N MET A 210 -5.32 4.80 -33.42
CA MET A 210 -4.14 4.56 -32.57
C MET A 210 -4.40 4.97 -31.13
N SER A 211 -4.98 6.14 -30.90
CA SER A 211 -5.34 6.61 -29.56
C SER A 211 -6.36 5.69 -28.89
N ALA A 212 -7.39 5.25 -29.61
CA ALA A 212 -8.38 4.31 -29.10
C ALA A 212 -7.75 2.95 -28.73
N ALA A 213 -6.83 2.44 -29.54
CA ALA A 213 -6.13 1.20 -29.27
C ALA A 213 -5.23 1.30 -28.02
N LEU A 214 -4.47 2.39 -27.90
CA LEU A 214 -3.58 2.65 -26.78
C LEU A 214 -4.37 2.86 -25.48
N GLU A 215 -5.45 3.62 -25.52
CA GLU A 215 -6.31 3.86 -24.37
C GLU A 215 -7.03 2.59 -23.90
N ALA A 216 -7.54 1.77 -24.83
CA ALA A 216 -8.17 0.51 -24.51
C ALA A 216 -7.15 -0.51 -23.98
N SER A 217 -5.93 -0.54 -24.49
CA SER A 217 -4.85 -1.39 -24.00
C SER A 217 -4.45 -1.00 -22.58
N SER A 218 -4.29 0.30 -22.28
CA SER A 218 -3.97 0.78 -20.93
C SER A 218 -5.10 0.52 -19.94
N LYS A 219 -6.37 0.70 -20.34
CA LYS A 219 -7.56 0.35 -19.52
C LYS A 219 -7.68 -1.16 -19.31
N ALA A 220 -7.40 -1.98 -20.33
CA ALA A 220 -7.43 -3.44 -20.23
C ALA A 220 -6.44 -3.96 -19.17
N VAL A 221 -5.30 -3.31 -19.06
CA VAL A 221 -4.27 -3.60 -18.05
C VAL A 221 -4.73 -3.16 -16.65
N ALA A 222 -5.34 -1.99 -16.55
CA ALA A 222 -5.83 -1.45 -15.28
C ALA A 222 -7.04 -2.25 -14.75
N GLU A 223 -7.94 -2.71 -15.62
CA GLU A 223 -9.15 -3.45 -15.23
C GLU A 223 -8.92 -4.97 -15.02
N GLY A 224 -7.86 -5.54 -15.60
CA GLY A 224 -7.57 -6.97 -15.55
C GLY A 224 -6.65 -7.42 -14.42
N ASN A 225 -5.98 -6.51 -13.73
CA ASN A 225 -5.11 -6.82 -12.59
C ASN A 225 -5.61 -6.09 -11.35
N GLU A 226 -5.99 -6.85 -10.33
CA GLU A 226 -6.08 -6.31 -8.99
C GLU A 226 -4.69 -5.75 -8.64
N GLN A 227 -4.60 -4.43 -8.46
CA GLN A 227 -3.34 -3.74 -8.16
C GLN A 227 -2.78 -4.12 -6.79
N TYR A 228 -3.63 -4.68 -5.94
CA TYR A 228 -3.27 -5.20 -4.61
C TYR A 228 -4.26 -6.28 -4.17
N VAL A 229 -3.81 -7.11 -3.25
CA VAL A 229 -4.63 -8.06 -2.50
C VAL A 229 -4.70 -7.59 -1.06
N ILE A 230 -5.90 -7.56 -0.49
CA ILE A 230 -6.14 -7.19 0.90
C ILE A 230 -6.87 -8.34 1.61
N SER A 231 -6.55 -8.56 2.87
CA SER A 231 -7.16 -9.58 3.71
C SER A 231 -7.35 -9.07 5.13
N GLY A 232 -8.44 -9.46 5.76
CA GLY A 232 -8.68 -9.16 7.17
C GLY A 232 -9.22 -7.76 7.45
N GLU A 233 -9.86 -7.09 6.50
CA GLU A 233 -10.51 -5.78 6.70
C GLU A 233 -11.51 -5.83 7.86
N ARG A 234 -12.15 -6.98 8.05
CA ARG A 234 -13.09 -7.20 9.15
C ARG A 234 -12.45 -7.11 10.54
N ASN A 235 -11.15 -7.37 10.66
CA ASN A 235 -10.43 -7.25 11.93
C ASN A 235 -10.45 -5.82 12.45
N LEU A 236 -10.47 -4.83 11.54
CA LEU A 236 -10.54 -3.41 11.90
C LEU A 236 -11.90 -3.03 12.53
N LEU A 237 -12.96 -3.76 12.20
CA LEU A 237 -14.28 -3.58 12.83
C LEU A 237 -14.28 -3.95 14.32
N ALA A 238 -13.40 -4.87 14.72
CA ALA A 238 -13.26 -5.28 16.11
C ALA A 238 -12.43 -4.30 16.95
N VAL A 239 -11.75 -3.35 16.30
CA VAL A 239 -10.94 -2.33 16.99
C VAL A 239 -11.85 -1.25 17.55
N ARG A 240 -11.92 -1.15 18.88
CA ARG A 240 -12.82 -0.20 19.58
C ARG A 240 -12.61 1.25 19.14
N ASP A 241 -11.37 1.68 18.97
CA ASP A 241 -11.01 3.05 18.61
C ASP A 241 -11.56 3.47 17.25
N LEU A 242 -11.75 2.50 16.33
CA LEU A 242 -12.32 2.71 15.00
C LEU A 242 -13.85 2.50 15.00
N SER A 243 -14.35 1.53 15.77
CA SER A 243 -15.77 1.13 15.74
C SER A 243 -16.71 2.01 16.58
N GLN A 244 -16.20 2.87 17.46
CA GLN A 244 -17.05 3.73 18.31
C GLN A 244 -17.64 4.95 17.59
N ASP A 245 -17.12 5.30 16.42
CA ASP A 245 -17.57 6.44 15.63
C ASP A 245 -17.92 6.01 14.20
N MET A 246 -19.21 6.15 13.87
CA MET A 246 -19.71 5.78 12.53
C MET A 246 -19.09 6.61 11.40
N SER A 247 -18.64 7.85 11.69
CA SER A 247 -17.97 8.66 10.67
C SER A 247 -16.57 8.14 10.37
N ARG A 248 -15.83 7.70 11.37
CA ARG A 248 -14.51 7.05 11.23
C ARG A 248 -14.61 5.72 10.50
N MET A 249 -15.63 4.94 10.86
CA MET A 249 -15.91 3.69 10.15
C MET A 249 -16.18 3.93 8.66
N ARG A 250 -16.96 4.95 8.33
CA ARG A 250 -17.26 5.31 6.95
C ARG A 250 -15.98 5.72 6.20
N GLN A 251 -15.15 6.58 6.79
CA GLN A 251 -13.87 6.99 6.20
C GLN A 251 -12.92 5.79 5.98
N LEU A 252 -12.90 4.83 6.92
CA LEU A 252 -12.13 3.60 6.77
C LEU A 252 -12.63 2.74 5.60
N PHE A 253 -13.95 2.58 5.45
CA PHE A 253 -14.53 1.87 4.31
C PHE A 253 -14.28 2.61 3.00
N GLU A 254 -14.40 3.93 2.98
CA GLU A 254 -14.08 4.76 1.82
C GLU A 254 -12.60 4.57 1.41
N LEU A 255 -11.66 4.45 2.37
CA LEU A 255 -10.26 4.14 2.08
C LEU A 255 -10.10 2.79 1.33
N PHE A 256 -10.90 1.77 1.67
CA PHE A 256 -10.87 0.48 0.99
C PHE A 256 -11.63 0.47 -0.35
N GLU A 257 -12.74 1.23 -0.45
CA GLU A 257 -13.50 1.37 -1.69
C GLU A 257 -12.75 2.20 -2.73
N TYR A 258 -12.10 3.30 -2.33
CA TYR A 258 -11.29 4.13 -3.21
C TYR A 258 -9.90 3.52 -3.36
N LYS A 259 -9.79 2.52 -4.25
CA LYS A 259 -8.55 1.82 -4.60
C LYS A 259 -7.35 2.76 -4.85
N THR A 260 -7.61 3.97 -5.35
CA THR A 260 -6.61 4.99 -5.65
C THR A 260 -5.83 5.44 -4.41
N SER A 261 -6.50 5.62 -3.27
CA SER A 261 -5.86 6.10 -2.04
C SER A 261 -4.90 5.06 -1.45
N LEU A 262 -5.30 3.79 -1.43
CA LEU A 262 -4.43 2.71 -0.97
C LEU A 262 -3.22 2.52 -1.88
N VAL A 263 -3.42 2.54 -3.19
CA VAL A 263 -2.33 2.45 -4.17
C VAL A 263 -1.35 3.59 -4.00
N GLN A 264 -1.80 4.83 -3.75
CA GLN A 264 -0.91 5.97 -3.51
C GLN A 264 -0.02 5.76 -2.27
N ILE A 265 -0.56 5.25 -1.15
CA ILE A 265 0.23 4.95 0.06
C ILE A 265 1.28 3.87 -0.25
N LEU A 266 0.87 2.81 -0.95
CA LEU A 266 1.78 1.73 -1.33
C LEU A 266 2.85 2.20 -2.32
N ASP A 267 2.51 3.10 -3.24
CA ASP A 267 3.45 3.70 -4.19
C ASP A 267 4.50 4.60 -3.52
N LEU A 268 4.10 5.35 -2.49
CA LEU A 268 5.07 6.12 -1.70
C LEU A 268 6.13 5.20 -1.08
N SER A 269 5.72 4.01 -0.65
CA SER A 269 6.62 3.02 -0.05
C SER A 269 7.59 2.38 -1.03
N LEU A 270 7.28 2.36 -2.33
CA LEU A 270 8.20 1.84 -3.36
C LEU A 270 9.52 2.62 -3.46
N ARG A 271 9.50 3.91 -3.07
CA ARG A 271 10.66 4.81 -3.15
C ARG A 271 11.57 4.75 -1.93
N GLY A 272 11.12 4.10 -0.86
CA GLY A 272 11.85 4.01 0.40
C GLY A 272 12.67 2.74 0.51
N GLU A 273 13.64 2.76 1.44
CA GLU A 273 14.40 1.59 1.82
C GLU A 273 13.86 1.03 3.14
N GLY A 274 13.63 -0.30 3.19
CA GLY A 274 13.17 -0.99 4.39
C GLY A 274 11.72 -0.70 4.78
N VAL A 275 11.41 -0.92 6.06
CA VAL A 275 10.06 -0.71 6.59
C VAL A 275 9.76 0.77 6.74
N GLN A 276 8.60 1.18 6.23
CA GLN A 276 8.06 2.54 6.37
C GLN A 276 6.78 2.52 7.18
N ILE A 277 6.58 3.56 7.97
CA ILE A 277 5.44 3.68 8.87
C ILE A 277 4.79 5.04 8.63
N PHE A 278 3.52 5.03 8.27
CA PHE A 278 2.69 6.23 8.11
C PHE A 278 1.67 6.27 9.25
N ILE A 279 1.68 7.31 10.06
CA ILE A 279 0.83 7.47 11.25
C ILE A 279 -0.20 8.56 10.99
N GLY A 280 -1.49 8.20 10.98
CA GLY A 280 -2.56 9.15 10.70
C GLY A 280 -2.42 9.79 9.32
N GLY A 281 -2.61 11.11 9.24
CA GLY A 281 -2.55 11.89 8.00
C GLY A 281 -1.18 12.10 7.37
N GLU A 282 -0.09 11.48 7.88
CA GLU A 282 1.29 11.71 7.39
C GLU A 282 1.50 11.30 5.93
N SER A 283 0.72 10.36 5.42
CA SER A 283 0.80 9.93 4.03
C SER A 283 0.37 10.98 3.01
N GLY A 284 -0.27 12.08 3.45
CA GLY A 284 -0.88 13.08 2.57
C GLY A 284 -2.10 12.56 1.79
N VAL A 285 -2.48 11.32 1.99
CA VAL A 285 -3.69 10.69 1.43
C VAL A 285 -4.81 10.83 2.46
N SER A 286 -6.06 10.97 2.01
CA SER A 286 -7.24 11.05 2.88
C SER A 286 -7.45 9.75 3.65
N ALA A 287 -6.62 9.52 4.66
CA ALA A 287 -6.77 8.45 5.65
C ALA A 287 -7.21 9.07 6.98
N PRO A 288 -8.04 8.38 7.78
CA PRO A 288 -8.38 8.83 9.13
C PRO A 288 -7.12 8.98 9.99
N ASP A 289 -7.07 10.00 10.84
CA ASP A 289 -5.96 10.26 11.77
C ASP A 289 -5.70 9.08 12.74
N GLU A 290 -6.70 8.25 12.95
CA GLU A 290 -6.63 7.06 13.82
C GLU A 290 -6.12 5.81 13.11
N VAL A 291 -5.80 5.89 11.83
CA VAL A 291 -5.29 4.78 11.02
C VAL A 291 -3.79 4.95 10.79
N SER A 292 -3.05 3.87 10.90
CA SER A 292 -1.64 3.81 10.53
C SER A 292 -1.39 2.67 9.54
N VAL A 293 -0.39 2.86 8.72
CA VAL A 293 0.04 1.87 7.72
C VAL A 293 1.52 1.57 7.93
N VAL A 294 1.85 0.29 8.06
CA VAL A 294 3.24 -0.20 8.14
C VAL A 294 3.51 -0.98 6.87
N THR A 295 4.50 -0.59 6.10
CA THR A 295 4.79 -1.15 4.78
C THR A 295 6.25 -1.49 4.60
N ALA A 296 6.55 -2.43 3.71
CA ALA A 296 7.90 -2.72 3.24
C ALA A 296 7.89 -3.04 1.74
N PRO A 297 8.85 -2.56 0.96
CA PRO A 297 8.99 -2.94 -0.43
C PRO A 297 9.47 -4.39 -0.55
N TYR A 298 8.98 -5.13 -1.55
CA TYR A 298 9.51 -6.43 -1.90
C TYR A 298 10.06 -6.45 -3.32
N LYS A 299 11.04 -7.33 -3.55
CA LYS A 299 11.84 -7.35 -4.78
C LYS A 299 11.69 -8.68 -5.52
N VAL A 300 11.74 -8.62 -6.84
CA VAL A 300 11.87 -9.80 -7.70
C VAL A 300 13.09 -9.58 -8.58
N SER A 301 14.01 -10.52 -8.58
CA SER A 301 15.28 -10.41 -9.32
C SER A 301 16.08 -9.14 -9.02
N GLY A 302 15.98 -8.63 -7.77
CA GLY A 302 16.69 -7.43 -7.32
C GLY A 302 15.97 -6.10 -7.56
N GLU A 303 14.92 -6.07 -8.36
CA GLU A 303 14.10 -4.88 -8.62
C GLU A 303 12.89 -4.81 -7.67
N VAL A 304 12.57 -3.62 -7.16
CA VAL A 304 11.36 -3.39 -6.36
C VAL A 304 10.15 -3.45 -7.28
N VAL A 305 9.27 -4.41 -7.04
CA VAL A 305 8.09 -4.67 -7.89
C VAL A 305 6.77 -4.40 -7.20
N GLY A 306 6.79 -4.24 -5.89
CA GLY A 306 5.58 -3.99 -5.11
C GLY A 306 5.88 -3.74 -3.64
N THR A 307 4.82 -3.54 -2.88
CA THR A 307 4.84 -3.25 -1.44
C THR A 307 3.92 -4.21 -0.71
N VAL A 308 4.33 -4.64 0.45
CA VAL A 308 3.54 -5.44 1.39
C VAL A 308 3.35 -4.64 2.67
N GLY A 309 2.21 -4.76 3.33
CA GLY A 309 2.00 -3.97 4.55
C GLY A 309 0.78 -4.38 5.36
N VAL A 310 0.57 -3.65 6.43
CA VAL A 310 -0.52 -3.80 7.38
C VAL A 310 -1.18 -2.45 7.60
N ILE A 311 -2.49 -2.43 7.55
CA ILE A 311 -3.33 -1.28 7.90
C ILE A 311 -4.01 -1.58 9.23
N GLY A 312 -3.85 -0.69 10.18
CA GLY A 312 -4.41 -0.84 11.52
C GLY A 312 -4.61 0.50 12.22
N PRO A 313 -5.07 0.49 13.49
CA PRO A 313 -5.21 1.72 14.27
C PRO A 313 -3.84 2.32 14.59
N THR A 314 -3.77 3.63 14.83
CA THR A 314 -2.53 4.29 15.32
C THR A 314 -2.02 3.63 16.61
N ARG A 315 -2.93 3.04 17.39
CA ARG A 315 -2.64 2.27 18.61
C ARG A 315 -2.30 0.81 18.28
N MET A 316 -1.29 0.55 17.45
CA MET A 316 -0.83 -0.82 17.18
C MET A 316 0.49 -1.12 17.90
N ALA A 317 0.78 -2.40 18.12
CA ALA A 317 2.03 -2.86 18.70
C ALA A 317 3.14 -2.85 17.63
N TYR A 318 3.69 -1.67 17.35
CA TYR A 318 4.71 -1.46 16.31
C TYR A 318 5.95 -2.34 16.50
N ASP A 319 6.34 -2.62 17.75
CA ASP A 319 7.45 -3.51 18.10
C ASP A 319 7.26 -4.95 17.58
N ARG A 320 6.02 -5.37 17.36
CA ARG A 320 5.65 -6.67 16.79
C ARG A 320 5.29 -6.58 15.31
N VAL A 321 4.55 -5.55 14.89
CA VAL A 321 4.08 -5.40 13.51
C VAL A 321 5.23 -5.17 12.54
N VAL A 322 6.20 -4.32 12.90
CA VAL A 322 7.35 -3.98 12.05
C VAL A 322 8.14 -5.23 11.62
N PRO A 323 8.59 -6.11 12.53
CA PRO A 323 9.34 -7.31 12.12
C PRO A 323 8.51 -8.30 11.32
N ILE A 324 7.20 -8.42 11.57
CA ILE A 324 6.31 -9.28 10.78
C ILE A 324 6.27 -8.78 9.33
N VAL A 325 6.08 -7.48 9.11
CA VAL A 325 6.04 -6.88 7.77
C VAL A 325 7.39 -7.02 7.07
N ASP A 326 8.51 -6.76 7.75
CA ASP A 326 9.86 -6.87 7.20
C ASP A 326 10.19 -8.30 6.75
N VAL A 327 9.92 -9.28 7.61
CA VAL A 327 10.18 -10.69 7.30
C VAL A 327 9.27 -11.17 6.17
N THR A 328 8.00 -10.79 6.18
CA THR A 328 7.06 -11.13 5.10
C THR A 328 7.54 -10.56 3.75
N ALA A 329 8.02 -9.31 3.71
CA ALA A 329 8.56 -8.71 2.50
C ALA A 329 9.79 -9.48 1.97
N LYS A 330 10.68 -9.92 2.85
CA LYS A 330 11.87 -10.71 2.48
C LYS A 330 11.51 -12.09 1.96
N LEU A 331 10.62 -12.80 2.63
CA LEU A 331 10.16 -14.13 2.21
C LEU A 331 9.37 -14.06 0.91
N LEU A 332 8.49 -13.06 0.76
CA LEU A 332 7.77 -12.81 -0.49
C LEU A 332 8.72 -12.53 -1.65
N SER A 333 9.77 -11.73 -1.41
CA SER A 333 10.82 -11.47 -2.40
C SER A 333 11.53 -12.75 -2.84
N SER A 334 11.88 -13.61 -1.89
CA SER A 334 12.53 -14.90 -2.16
C SER A 334 11.62 -15.84 -2.94
N ALA A 335 10.37 -16.00 -2.50
CA ALA A 335 9.40 -16.89 -3.14
C ALA A 335 9.09 -16.49 -4.59
N LEU A 336 8.90 -15.18 -4.85
CA LEU A 336 8.59 -14.67 -6.20
C LEU A 336 9.82 -14.59 -7.13
N SER A 337 11.04 -14.58 -6.57
CA SER A 337 12.27 -14.62 -7.40
C SER A 337 12.64 -16.03 -7.87
N GLN A 338 12.05 -17.06 -7.27
CA GLN A 338 12.28 -18.47 -7.64
C GLN A 338 11.21 -19.03 -8.60
N THR A 339 10.16 -18.26 -8.85
CA THR A 339 9.08 -18.58 -9.78
C THR A 339 9.35 -17.98 -11.16
#